data_86baf698c9b17bf5998617f936198864
#
_entry.id   86baf698c9b17bf5998617f936198864
#
_cell.length_a   1.000
_cell.length_b   1.000
_cell.length_c   1.000
_cell.angle_alpha   90.00
_cell.angle_beta   90.00
_cell.angle_gamma   90.00
#
_symmetry.space_group_name_H-M   'P 1'
#
loop_
_entity.id
_entity.type
_entity.pdbx_description
1 polymer ?
#
loop_
_entity_poly.entity_id
_entity_poly.type
_entity_poly.pdbx_seq_one_letter_code
_entity_poly.pdbx_strand_id
1 'polypeptide(L)' 'MKDIYLHIATLNFKKNAKSLKSKLNTIENINIINSMINGKNSYKVVIGPFINLSELTKVLNNDTIQKYEDLSIYLQ' A
#
# COMPACT_ATOMS: atom_id res chain seq x y z
N MET A 1 18.94 -7.20 3.98
CA MET A 1 18.37 -6.38 2.87
C MET A 1 16.97 -5.94 3.23
N LYS A 2 16.63 -4.69 2.94
CA LYS A 2 15.29 -4.20 3.21
C LYS A 2 14.38 -4.42 2.00
N ASP A 3 13.15 -4.74 2.30
CA ASP A 3 12.13 -4.90 1.25
C ASP A 3 11.57 -3.54 0.84
N ILE A 4 11.18 -3.43 -0.41
CA ILE A 4 10.62 -2.21 -0.99
C ILE A 4 9.11 -2.32 -1.04
N TYR A 5 8.42 -1.33 -0.51
CA TYR A 5 6.95 -1.26 -0.51
C TYR A 5 6.47 0.07 -1.07
N LEU A 6 5.30 0.05 -1.68
CA LEU A 6 4.60 1.27 -2.07
C LEU A 6 3.42 1.45 -1.13
N HIS A 7 3.42 2.54 -0.38
CA HIS A 7 2.33 2.92 0.51
C HIS A 7 1.25 3.64 -0.30
N ILE A 8 0.02 3.16 -0.21
CA ILE A 8 -1.13 3.71 -0.93
C ILE A 8 -1.89 4.69 -0.04
N ALA A 9 -2.25 4.25 1.15
CA ALA A 9 -3.06 5.05 2.06
C ALA A 9 -2.96 4.52 3.48
N THR A 10 -3.20 5.38 4.45
CA THR A 10 -3.33 5.01 5.86
C THR A 10 -4.75 5.34 6.31
N LEU A 11 -5.44 4.35 6.84
CA LEU A 11 -6.84 4.47 7.19
C LEU A 11 -7.04 4.15 8.68
N ASN A 12 -8.06 4.76 9.26
CA ASN A 12 -8.35 4.59 10.69
C ASN A 12 -9.22 3.37 10.99
N PHE A 13 -9.90 2.83 9.98
CA PHE A 13 -10.81 1.71 10.16
C PHE A 13 -10.42 0.56 9.25
N LYS A 14 -10.39 -0.64 9.83
CA LYS A 14 -10.06 -1.87 9.11
C LYS A 14 -11.01 -2.10 7.93
N LYS A 15 -12.29 -1.80 8.13
CA LYS A 15 -13.32 -1.92 7.10
C LYS A 15 -12.97 -1.11 5.85
N ASN A 16 -12.49 0.11 6.04
CA ASN A 16 -12.10 0.99 4.93
C ASN A 16 -10.86 0.48 4.22
N ALA A 17 -9.91 -0.05 4.97
CA ALA A 17 -8.71 -0.64 4.39
C ALA A 17 -9.06 -1.87 3.52
N LYS A 18 -9.97 -2.71 4.00
CA LYS A 18 -10.42 -3.87 3.23
C LYS A 18 -11.16 -3.45 1.97
N SER A 19 -11.98 -2.41 2.04
CA SER A 19 -12.67 -1.87 0.87
C SER A 19 -11.67 -1.37 -0.18
N LEU A 20 -10.64 -0.67 0.26
CA LEU A 20 -9.61 -0.19 -0.65
C LEU A 20 -8.87 -1.35 -1.29
N LYS A 21 -8.51 -2.35 -0.52
CA LYS A 21 -7.85 -3.54 -1.05
C LYS A 21 -8.72 -4.22 -2.12
N SER A 22 -10.02 -4.30 -1.90
CA SER A 22 -10.96 -4.88 -2.87
C SER A 22 -11.02 -4.10 -4.17
N LYS A 23 -10.94 -2.77 -4.09
CA LYS A 23 -10.94 -1.91 -5.28
C LYS A 23 -9.68 -2.09 -6.11
N LEU A 24 -8.59 -2.54 -5.49
CA LEU A 24 -7.31 -2.74 -6.15
C LEU A 24 -7.05 -4.23 -6.43
N ASN A 25 -8.10 -5.00 -6.63
CA ASN A 25 -8.00 -6.47 -6.73
C ASN A 25 -7.24 -6.95 -7.97
N THR A 26 -7.01 -6.09 -8.96
CA THR A 26 -6.21 -6.42 -10.14
C THR A 26 -4.71 -6.30 -9.87
N ILE A 27 -4.33 -5.75 -8.73
CA ILE A 27 -2.93 -5.56 -8.37
C ILE A 27 -2.53 -6.63 -7.36
N GLU A 28 -1.44 -7.33 -7.65
CA GLU A 28 -0.93 -8.38 -6.79
C GLU A 28 -0.18 -7.81 -5.60
N ASN A 29 -0.04 -8.61 -4.55
CA ASN A 29 0.77 -8.29 -3.36
C ASN A 29 0.28 -7.06 -2.59
N ILE A 30 -1.03 -6.83 -2.55
CA ILE A 30 -1.59 -5.80 -1.69
C ILE A 30 -1.76 -6.36 -0.29
N ASN A 31 -1.25 -5.65 0.70
CA ASN A 31 -1.31 -6.04 2.09
C ASN A 31 -1.81 -4.90 2.97
N ILE A 32 -2.43 -5.27 4.07
CA ILE A 32 -2.86 -4.31 5.08
C ILE A 32 -1.97 -4.53 6.29
N ILE A 33 -1.26 -3.48 6.71
CA ILE A 33 -0.40 -3.51 7.88
C ILE A 33 -1.09 -2.75 9.00
N ASN A 34 -1.39 -3.45 10.09
CA ASN A 34 -1.96 -2.82 11.28
C ASN A 34 -0.83 -2.27 12.13
N SER A 35 -0.93 -1.00 12.49
CA SER A 35 -0.02 -0.41 13.45
C SER A 35 -0.81 0.44 14.45
N MET A 36 -0.20 0.71 15.59
CA MET A 36 -0.83 1.55 16.61
C MET A 36 -0.05 2.86 16.71
N ILE A 37 -0.75 3.97 16.50
CA ILE A 37 -0.17 5.30 16.55
C ILE A 37 -0.93 6.09 17.64
N ASN A 38 -0.20 6.55 18.66
CA ASN A 38 -0.79 7.30 19.78
C ASN A 38 -1.98 6.59 20.43
N GLY A 39 -1.87 5.27 20.60
CA GLY A 39 -2.93 4.47 21.22
C GLY A 39 -4.11 4.15 20.32
N LYS A 40 -4.05 4.54 19.04
CA LYS A 40 -5.13 4.27 18.08
C LYS A 40 -4.64 3.34 16.98
N ASN A 41 -5.51 2.42 16.57
CA ASN A 41 -5.20 1.53 15.45
C ASN A 41 -5.16 2.32 14.15
N SER A 42 -4.19 1.96 13.31
CA SER A 42 -4.01 2.53 11.98
C SER A 42 -3.77 1.39 11.02
N TYR A 43 -4.34 1.48 9.82
CA TYR A 43 -4.26 0.43 8.81
C TYR A 43 -3.63 0.99 7.56
N LYS A 44 -2.41 0.53 7.26
CA LYS A 44 -1.69 0.96 6.06
C LYS A 44 -1.95 -0.02 4.94
N VAL A 45 -2.42 0.47 3.82
CA VAL A 45 -2.56 -0.33 2.61
C VAL A 45 -1.31 -0.15 1.78
N VAL A 46 -0.60 -1.24 1.54
CA VAL A 46 0.70 -1.23 0.88
C VAL A 46 0.74 -2.29 -0.21
N ILE A 47 1.58 -2.06 -1.21
CA ILE A 47 1.88 -3.04 -2.25
C ILE A 47 3.34 -3.47 -2.08
N GLY A 48 3.58 -4.77 -2.08
CA GLY A 48 4.93 -5.30 -1.95
C GLY A 48 4.97 -6.56 -1.10
N PRO A 49 6.16 -7.05 -0.81
CA PRO A 49 7.44 -6.45 -1.21
C PRO A 49 7.72 -6.59 -2.71
N PHE A 50 8.38 -5.60 -3.28
CA PHE A 50 8.82 -5.65 -4.67
C PHE A 50 10.17 -6.32 -4.78
N ILE A 51 10.34 -7.15 -5.81
CA ILE A 51 11.59 -7.84 -6.06
C ILE A 51 12.65 -6.87 -6.55
N ASN A 52 12.24 -5.90 -7.38
CA ASN A 52 13.16 -4.94 -7.97
C ASN A 52 12.40 -3.67 -8.36
N LEU A 53 13.15 -2.66 -8.80
CA LEU A 53 12.58 -1.37 -9.17
C LEU A 53 11.70 -1.45 -10.42
N SER A 54 11.94 -2.41 -11.29
CA SER A 54 11.13 -2.60 -12.49
C SER A 54 9.69 -2.93 -12.13
N GLU A 55 9.48 -3.79 -11.15
CA GLU A 55 8.15 -4.14 -10.66
C GLU A 55 7.45 -2.94 -10.04
N LEU A 56 8.18 -2.15 -9.26
CA LEU A 56 7.65 -0.93 -8.66
C LEU A 56 7.23 0.07 -9.75
N THR A 57 8.05 0.24 -10.78
CA THR A 57 7.76 1.16 -11.88
C THR A 57 6.47 0.77 -12.61
N LYS A 58 6.26 -0.53 -12.83
CA LYS A 58 5.04 -1.01 -13.47
C LYS A 58 3.79 -0.62 -12.67
N VAL A 59 3.86 -0.77 -11.36
CA VAL A 59 2.73 -0.40 -10.49
C VAL A 59 2.52 1.11 -10.50
N LEU A 60 3.59 1.89 -10.44
CA LEU A 60 3.49 3.35 -10.48
C LEU A 60 2.88 3.88 -11.78
N ASN A 61 3.01 3.14 -12.87
CA ASN A 61 2.42 3.51 -14.15
C ASN A 61 0.96 3.08 -14.28
N ASN A 62 0.41 2.41 -13.28
CA ASN A 62 -1.00 2.00 -13.28
C ASN A 62 -1.90 3.21 -13.03
N ASP A 63 -2.86 3.45 -13.92
CA ASP A 63 -3.75 4.61 -13.85
C ASP A 63 -4.53 4.66 -12.54
N THR A 64 -4.95 3.50 -12.03
CA THR A 64 -5.69 3.42 -10.77
C THR A 64 -4.81 3.88 -9.60
N ILE A 65 -3.54 3.48 -9.61
CA ILE A 65 -2.60 3.85 -8.55
C ILE A 65 -2.31 5.36 -8.59
N GLN A 66 -2.17 5.93 -9.78
CA GLN A 66 -1.84 7.35 -9.94
C GLN A 66 -2.92 8.30 -9.39
N LYS A 67 -4.11 7.79 -9.13
CA LYS A 67 -5.19 8.61 -8.54
C LYS A 67 -5.00 8.89 -7.07
N TYR A 68 -4.14 8.16 -6.38
CA TYR A 68 -3.91 8.34 -4.95
C TYR A 68 -2.86 9.42 -4.72
N GLU A 69 -3.13 10.34 -3.79
CA GLU A 69 -2.28 11.51 -3.57
C GLU A 69 -1.15 11.24 -2.58
N ASP A 70 -1.33 10.27 -1.70
CA ASP A 70 -0.40 10.02 -0.60
C ASP A 70 0.58 8.89 -0.88
N LEU A 71 0.84 8.61 -2.16
CA LEU A 71 1.77 7.55 -2.54
C LEU A 71 3.16 7.84 -2.00
N SER A 72 3.77 6.86 -1.38
CA SER A 72 5.16 6.96 -0.94
C SER A 72 5.82 5.59 -0.98
N ILE A 73 7.12 5.61 -1.18
CA ILE A 73 7.94 4.40 -1.20
C ILE A 73 8.62 4.30 0.16
N TYR A 74 8.60 3.10 0.76
CA TYR A 74 9.34 2.90 1.98
C TYR A 74 10.04 1.55 1.98
N LEU A 75 11.09 1.48 2.79
CA LEU A 75 11.91 0.28 2.95
C LEU A 75 11.68 -0.28 4.35
N GLN A 76 11.49 -1.60 4.40
CA GLN A 76 11.26 -2.25 5.68
C GLN A 76 12.03 -3.57 5.77
#